data_e3f2fa102950abeba934155c89056a7a
#
_entry.id   e3f2fa102950abeba934155c89056a7a
#
_cell.length_a   1.000
_cell.length_b   1.000
_cell.length_c   1.000
_cell.angle_alpha   90.00
_cell.angle_beta   90.00
_cell.angle_gamma   90.00
#
_symmetry.space_group_name_H-M   'P 1'
#
loop_
_entity.id
_entity.type
_entity.pdbx_description
1 polymer ?
#
loop_
_entity_poly.entity_id
_entity_poly.type
_entity_poly.pdbx_seq_one_letter_code
_entity_poly.pdbx_strand_id
1 'polypeptide(L)'
;MQFSPCEIEIHIYCLGTPTWADLRELGMAWWIRNNNILRKLIEKVAKASFQKTQDPLDAAIFYLAMKKKSLVWGLYRSIKDEKMTAFFKNNFSEDRWRKAALKNAFALLGKQRFTHAAAFFLLSGSLKDALDICIGKNYALKKYVEFALNILAQLCNFAKFFKQ
;
A
#
# COMPACT_ATOMS: atom_id res chain seq x y z
N MET A 1 21.87 -4.64 18.17
CA MET A 1 22.71 -4.59 16.96
C MET A 1 22.18 -3.44 16.09
N GLN A 2 22.98 -2.40 15.91
CA GLN A 2 22.67 -1.30 15.00
C GLN A 2 23.33 -1.60 13.67
N PHE A 3 22.54 -1.95 12.65
CA PHE A 3 23.04 -2.10 11.29
C PHE A 3 23.30 -0.72 10.69
N SER A 4 24.43 -0.58 10.00
CA SER A 4 24.69 0.65 9.24
C SER A 4 23.75 0.74 8.03
N PRO A 5 23.44 1.95 7.53
CA PRO A 5 22.58 2.12 6.34
C PRO A 5 23.04 1.29 5.13
N CYS A 6 24.36 1.12 4.95
CA CYS A 6 24.95 0.29 3.89
C CYS A 6 24.69 -1.21 4.08
N GLU A 7 24.75 -1.71 5.32
CA GLU A 7 24.48 -3.13 5.60
C GLU A 7 23.01 -3.47 5.37
N ILE A 8 22.12 -2.53 5.67
CA ILE A 8 20.67 -2.65 5.40
C ILE A 8 20.42 -2.71 3.89
N GLU A 9 21.06 -1.85 3.11
CA GLU A 9 20.94 -1.87 1.64
C GLU A 9 21.44 -3.20 1.07
N ILE A 10 22.59 -3.69 1.52
CA ILE A 10 23.16 -4.99 1.10
C ILE A 10 22.20 -6.12 1.46
N HIS A 11 21.65 -6.12 2.66
CA HIS A 11 20.70 -7.15 3.11
C HIS A 11 19.42 -7.15 2.25
N ILE A 12 18.93 -5.98 1.88
CA ILE A 12 17.77 -5.81 0.97
C ILE A 12 18.07 -6.34 -0.44
N TYR A 13 19.28 -6.15 -0.93
CA TYR A 13 19.69 -6.66 -2.24
C TYR A 13 19.89 -8.17 -2.22
N CYS A 14 20.32 -8.73 -1.10
CA CYS A 14 20.50 -10.18 -0.91
C CYS A 14 19.18 -10.93 -0.70
N LEU A 15 18.12 -10.28 -0.18
CA LEU A 15 16.76 -10.80 -0.14
C LEU A 15 16.15 -10.77 -1.54
N GLY A 16 16.21 -11.87 -2.28
CA GLY A 16 15.76 -11.96 -3.67
C GLY A 16 14.33 -11.43 -3.89
N THR A 17 13.34 -11.95 -3.17
CA THR A 17 11.93 -11.49 -3.19
C THR A 17 11.45 -11.22 -1.77
N PRO A 18 11.71 -10.01 -1.21
CA PRO A 18 11.30 -9.68 0.15
C PRO A 18 9.79 -9.68 0.27
N THR A 19 9.26 -10.34 1.30
CA THR A 19 7.85 -10.26 1.65
C THR A 19 7.59 -9.04 2.56
N TRP A 20 6.32 -8.66 2.67
CA TRP A 20 5.92 -7.63 3.63
C TRP A 20 6.29 -7.98 5.08
N ALA A 21 6.18 -9.26 5.45
CA ALA A 21 6.55 -9.76 6.77
C ALA A 21 8.03 -9.54 7.08
N ASP A 22 8.91 -9.87 6.14
CA ASP A 22 10.35 -9.71 6.28
C ASP A 22 10.74 -8.24 6.51
N LEU A 23 10.17 -7.33 5.70
CA LEU A 23 10.44 -5.89 5.85
C LEU A 23 10.00 -5.34 7.21
N ARG A 24 8.89 -5.87 7.72
CA ARG A 24 8.36 -5.49 9.03
C ARG A 24 9.25 -5.99 10.16
N GLU A 25 9.66 -7.26 10.14
CA GLU A 25 10.53 -7.86 11.16
C GLU A 25 11.86 -7.14 11.26
N LEU A 26 12.41 -6.74 10.11
CA LEU A 26 13.65 -5.98 10.02
C LEU A 26 13.47 -4.49 10.39
N GLY A 27 12.25 -4.01 10.61
CA GLY A 27 11.97 -2.62 10.96
C GLY A 27 12.42 -1.60 9.90
N MET A 28 12.44 -2.01 8.63
CA MET A 28 13.05 -1.27 7.51
C MET A 28 12.55 0.17 7.36
N ALA A 29 11.27 0.43 7.69
CA ALA A 29 10.72 1.78 7.60
C ALA A 29 11.31 2.76 8.61
N TRP A 30 11.87 2.25 9.72
CA TRP A 30 12.53 3.08 10.72
C TRP A 30 13.93 3.51 10.31
N TRP A 31 14.61 2.64 9.54
CA TRP A 31 16.02 2.82 9.19
C TRP A 31 16.21 3.49 7.83
N ILE A 32 15.35 3.18 6.84
CA ILE A 32 15.47 3.73 5.49
C ILE A 32 14.88 5.14 5.44
N ARG A 33 15.75 6.13 5.40
CA ARG A 33 15.36 7.54 5.24
C ARG A 33 15.30 7.98 3.77
N ASN A 34 15.88 7.19 2.87
CA ASN A 34 15.88 7.49 1.45
C ASN A 34 14.58 7.01 0.79
N ASN A 35 13.72 7.96 0.42
CA ASN A 35 12.43 7.68 -0.21
C ASN A 35 12.53 6.88 -1.53
N ASN A 36 13.61 7.03 -2.29
CA ASN A 36 13.76 6.31 -3.55
C ASN A 36 14.04 4.82 -3.30
N ILE A 37 14.85 4.51 -2.31
CA ILE A 37 15.14 3.12 -1.89
C ILE A 37 13.87 2.50 -1.34
N LEU A 38 13.16 3.22 -0.47
CA LEU A 38 11.90 2.76 0.10
C LEU A 38 10.85 2.45 -0.98
N ARG A 39 10.70 3.32 -1.98
CA ARG A 39 9.79 3.10 -3.13
C ARG A 39 10.16 1.85 -3.92
N LYS A 40 11.44 1.66 -4.25
CA LYS A 40 11.91 0.45 -4.95
C LYS A 40 11.61 -0.82 -4.16
N LEU A 41 11.76 -0.76 -2.85
CA LEU A 41 11.50 -1.87 -1.94
C LEU A 41 10.01 -2.24 -1.91
N ILE A 42 9.15 -1.24 -1.76
CA ILE A 42 7.71 -1.44 -1.77
C ILE A 42 7.24 -1.99 -3.13
N GLU A 43 7.84 -1.56 -4.24
CA GLU A 43 7.55 -2.14 -5.55
C GLU A 43 7.94 -3.62 -5.65
N LYS A 44 9.08 -4.03 -5.06
CA LYS A 44 9.46 -5.45 -4.98
C LYS A 44 8.42 -6.25 -4.18
N VAL A 45 8.00 -5.73 -3.02
CA VAL A 45 6.96 -6.37 -2.18
C VAL A 45 5.63 -6.48 -2.92
N ALA A 46 5.20 -5.41 -3.61
CA ALA A 46 3.97 -5.41 -4.38
C ALA A 46 4.00 -6.48 -5.48
N LYS A 47 5.12 -6.60 -6.21
CA LYS A 47 5.32 -7.63 -7.22
C LYS A 47 5.30 -9.03 -6.62
N ALA A 48 6.01 -9.25 -5.51
CA ALA A 48 6.03 -10.54 -4.81
C ALA A 48 4.63 -10.93 -4.31
N SER A 49 3.87 -9.98 -3.76
CA SER A 49 2.50 -10.20 -3.32
C SER A 49 1.60 -10.64 -4.48
N PHE A 50 1.65 -9.93 -5.61
CA PHE A 50 0.89 -10.30 -6.80
C PHE A 50 1.32 -11.66 -7.37
N GLN A 51 2.62 -11.96 -7.43
CA GLN A 51 3.11 -13.24 -7.93
C GLN A 51 2.62 -14.42 -7.09
N LYS A 52 2.50 -14.22 -5.77
CA LYS A 52 2.05 -15.25 -4.83
C LYS A 52 0.57 -15.57 -4.96
N THR A 53 -0.28 -14.56 -5.07
CA THR A 53 -1.75 -14.70 -4.99
C THR A 53 -2.44 -14.59 -6.33
N GLN A 54 -1.78 -13.99 -7.35
CA GLN A 54 -2.35 -13.61 -8.63
C GLN A 54 -3.57 -12.67 -8.51
N ASP A 55 -3.80 -12.10 -7.30
CA ASP A 55 -4.85 -11.10 -7.06
C ASP A 55 -4.24 -9.68 -7.10
N PRO A 56 -4.62 -8.82 -8.05
CA PRO A 56 -4.15 -7.44 -8.11
C PRO A 56 -4.49 -6.62 -6.86
N LEU A 57 -5.56 -6.99 -6.13
CA LEU A 57 -5.95 -6.28 -4.91
C LEU A 57 -4.91 -6.41 -3.80
N ASP A 58 -4.21 -7.54 -3.72
CA ASP A 58 -3.17 -7.75 -2.72
C ASP A 58 -1.95 -6.84 -2.94
N ALA A 59 -1.69 -6.45 -4.19
CA ALA A 59 -0.66 -5.48 -4.55
C ALA A 59 -1.17 -4.03 -4.56
N ALA A 60 -2.49 -3.84 -4.64
CA ALA A 60 -3.09 -2.52 -4.86
C ALA A 60 -2.75 -1.52 -3.77
N ILE A 61 -2.75 -1.93 -2.50
CA ILE A 61 -2.46 -1.05 -1.38
C ILE A 61 -1.06 -0.40 -1.52
N PHE A 62 -0.06 -1.16 -1.95
CA PHE A 62 1.31 -0.69 -2.14
C PHE A 62 1.42 0.31 -3.29
N TYR A 63 0.83 -0.02 -4.44
CA TYR A 63 0.86 0.86 -5.62
C TYR A 63 0.04 2.13 -5.41
N LEU A 64 -1.12 2.05 -4.75
CA LEU A 64 -1.96 3.22 -4.47
C LEU A 64 -1.32 4.14 -3.42
N ALA A 65 -0.63 3.58 -2.41
CA ALA A 65 0.18 4.35 -1.47
C ALA A 65 1.27 5.17 -2.18
N MET A 66 1.86 4.62 -3.24
CA MET A 66 2.83 5.31 -4.09
C MET A 66 2.20 6.22 -5.16
N LYS A 67 0.86 6.37 -5.18
CA LYS A 67 0.10 7.10 -6.20
C LYS A 67 0.26 6.54 -7.63
N LYS A 68 0.60 5.25 -7.76
CA LYS A 68 0.80 4.56 -9.04
C LYS A 68 -0.45 3.75 -9.45
N LYS A 69 -1.62 4.39 -9.55
CA LYS A 69 -2.88 3.76 -9.97
C LYS A 69 -2.77 3.02 -11.30
N SER A 70 -1.98 3.54 -12.23
CA SER A 70 -1.79 2.95 -13.57
C SER A 70 -1.22 1.52 -13.51
N LEU A 71 -0.39 1.20 -12.50
CA LEU A 71 0.14 -0.15 -12.33
C LEU A 71 -0.96 -1.13 -11.91
N VAL A 72 -1.84 -0.72 -11.00
CA VAL A 72 -2.99 -1.55 -10.58
C VAL A 72 -3.92 -1.81 -11.77
N TRP A 73 -4.20 -0.78 -12.58
CA TRP A 73 -4.95 -0.94 -13.82
C TRP A 73 -4.28 -1.94 -14.77
N GLY A 74 -2.95 -1.86 -14.94
CA GLY A 74 -2.18 -2.79 -15.76
C GLY A 74 -2.26 -4.23 -15.28
N LEU A 75 -2.23 -4.46 -13.96
CA LEU A 75 -2.39 -5.78 -13.36
C LEU A 75 -3.78 -6.37 -13.66
N TYR A 76 -4.86 -5.58 -13.49
CA TYR A 76 -6.21 -6.04 -13.82
C TYR A 76 -6.37 -6.37 -15.30
N ARG A 77 -5.73 -5.58 -16.18
CA ARG A 77 -5.71 -5.87 -17.62
C ARG A 77 -4.97 -7.18 -17.93
N SER A 78 -3.88 -7.49 -17.22
CA SER A 78 -3.10 -8.72 -17.45
C SER A 78 -3.88 -9.99 -17.09
N ILE A 79 -4.74 -9.93 -16.07
CA ILE A 79 -5.61 -11.05 -15.67
C ILE A 79 -6.96 -11.07 -16.41
N LYS A 80 -7.17 -10.13 -17.37
CA LYS A 80 -8.39 -10.00 -18.19
C LYS A 80 -9.67 -9.75 -17.39
N ASP A 81 -9.57 -9.10 -16.21
CA ASP A 81 -10.74 -8.63 -15.48
C ASP A 81 -11.22 -7.29 -16.07
N GLU A 82 -12.17 -7.37 -17.00
CA GLU A 82 -12.70 -6.20 -17.70
C GLU A 82 -13.40 -5.22 -16.79
N LYS A 83 -14.13 -5.72 -15.77
CA LYS A 83 -14.91 -4.89 -14.84
C LYS A 83 -14.00 -4.01 -14.01
N MET A 84 -12.98 -4.60 -13.39
CA MET A 84 -12.02 -3.86 -12.57
C MET A 84 -11.09 -3.01 -13.42
N THR A 85 -10.72 -3.46 -14.62
CA THR A 85 -9.95 -2.65 -15.57
C THR A 85 -10.70 -1.39 -15.96
N ALA A 86 -12.00 -1.49 -16.29
CA ALA A 86 -12.85 -0.33 -16.60
C ALA A 86 -13.00 0.59 -15.35
N PHE A 87 -13.16 0.01 -14.17
CA PHE A 87 -13.26 0.78 -12.93
C PHE A 87 -11.99 1.60 -12.67
N PHE A 88 -10.80 0.98 -12.69
CA PHE A 88 -9.53 1.66 -12.43
C PHE A 88 -9.10 2.63 -13.55
N LYS A 89 -9.71 2.58 -14.73
CA LYS A 89 -9.49 3.57 -15.81
C LYS A 89 -10.01 4.95 -15.42
N ASN A 90 -11.07 5.03 -14.63
CA ASN A 90 -11.77 6.29 -14.31
C ASN A 90 -10.94 7.26 -13.47
N ASN A 91 -11.36 8.52 -13.50
CA ASN A 91 -10.73 9.59 -12.72
C ASN A 91 -11.37 9.70 -11.33
N PHE A 92 -10.63 9.30 -10.29
CA PHE A 92 -11.10 9.34 -8.90
C PHE A 92 -11.01 10.73 -8.25
N SER A 93 -10.63 11.76 -8.99
CA SER A 93 -10.83 13.16 -8.57
C SER A 93 -12.29 13.61 -8.69
N GLU A 94 -13.08 12.93 -9.54
CA GLU A 94 -14.51 13.18 -9.70
C GLU A 94 -15.30 12.55 -8.54
N ASP A 95 -16.27 13.29 -8.03
CA ASP A 95 -17.11 12.87 -6.89
C ASP A 95 -17.84 11.54 -7.13
N ARG A 96 -18.29 11.30 -8.36
CA ARG A 96 -18.98 10.08 -8.75
C ARG A 96 -18.10 8.85 -8.49
N TRP A 97 -16.88 8.88 -8.99
CA TRP A 97 -15.95 7.75 -8.88
C TRP A 97 -15.35 7.63 -7.49
N ARG A 98 -15.13 8.76 -6.82
CA ARG A 98 -14.73 8.78 -5.41
C ARG A 98 -15.77 8.11 -4.51
N LYS A 99 -17.05 8.44 -4.68
CA LYS A 99 -18.17 7.78 -3.95
C LYS A 99 -18.27 6.30 -4.30
N ALA A 100 -18.06 5.91 -5.56
CA ALA A 100 -18.05 4.51 -5.95
C ALA A 100 -16.89 3.73 -5.29
N ALA A 101 -15.70 4.32 -5.20
CA ALA A 101 -14.57 3.73 -4.48
C ALA A 101 -14.87 3.58 -2.98
N LEU A 102 -15.45 4.60 -2.33
CA LEU A 102 -15.87 4.53 -0.93
C LEU A 102 -16.91 3.41 -0.70
N LYS A 103 -17.90 3.28 -1.57
CA LYS A 103 -18.91 2.21 -1.47
C LYS A 103 -18.24 0.82 -1.52
N ASN A 104 -17.29 0.63 -2.42
CA ASN A 104 -16.53 -0.62 -2.50
C ASN A 104 -15.66 -0.84 -1.24
N ALA A 105 -15.04 0.22 -0.71
CA ALA A 105 -14.25 0.15 0.51
C ALA A 105 -15.11 -0.33 1.70
N PHE A 106 -16.29 0.25 1.92
CA PHE A 106 -17.21 -0.17 2.98
C PHE A 106 -17.74 -1.60 2.77
N ALA A 107 -18.02 -2.00 1.53
CA ALA A 107 -18.43 -3.36 1.22
C ALA A 107 -17.33 -4.40 1.55
N LEU A 108 -16.07 -4.08 1.27
CA LEU A 108 -14.92 -4.91 1.62
C LEU A 108 -14.67 -4.93 3.13
N LEU A 109 -14.90 -3.80 3.81
CA LEU A 109 -14.81 -3.70 5.26
C LEU A 109 -15.83 -4.61 5.95
N GLY A 110 -17.07 -4.65 5.46
CA GLY A 110 -18.11 -5.58 5.94
C GLY A 110 -17.75 -7.05 5.75
N LYS A 111 -16.94 -7.37 4.74
CA LYS A 111 -16.38 -8.71 4.49
C LYS A 111 -15.08 -8.99 5.26
N GLN A 112 -14.66 -8.11 6.16
CA GLN A 112 -13.42 -8.18 6.94
C GLN A 112 -12.13 -8.22 6.08
N ARG A 113 -12.19 -7.78 4.82
CA ARG A 113 -11.03 -7.65 3.92
C ARG A 113 -10.35 -6.30 4.12
N PHE A 114 -9.74 -6.09 5.28
CA PHE A 114 -9.24 -4.79 5.74
C PHE A 114 -8.17 -4.17 4.82
N THR A 115 -7.20 -4.96 4.36
CA THR A 115 -6.14 -4.47 3.45
C THR A 115 -6.71 -3.97 2.13
N HIS A 116 -7.68 -4.71 1.58
CA HIS A 116 -8.37 -4.32 0.35
C HIS A 116 -9.27 -3.10 0.54
N ALA A 117 -9.98 -3.02 1.68
CA ALA A 117 -10.76 -1.84 2.03
C ALA A 117 -9.86 -0.60 2.14
N ALA A 118 -8.71 -0.70 2.82
CA ALA A 118 -7.73 0.37 2.91
C ALA A 118 -7.23 0.83 1.53
N ALA A 119 -6.99 -0.09 0.60
CA ALA A 119 -6.61 0.25 -0.78
C ALA A 119 -7.70 1.10 -1.48
N PHE A 120 -9.00 0.75 -1.32
CA PHE A 120 -10.08 1.54 -1.89
C PHE A 120 -10.29 2.89 -1.19
N PHE A 121 -10.01 3.00 0.12
CA PHE A 121 -9.98 4.30 0.81
C PHE A 121 -8.85 5.18 0.31
N LEU A 122 -7.66 4.62 0.04
CA LEU A 122 -6.56 5.35 -0.60
C LEU A 122 -6.94 5.83 -2.00
N LEU A 123 -7.64 4.99 -2.77
CA LEU A 123 -8.11 5.33 -4.12
C LEU A 123 -9.12 6.48 -4.11
N SER A 124 -9.99 6.54 -3.10
CA SER A 124 -10.94 7.64 -2.91
C SER A 124 -10.31 8.93 -2.36
N GLY A 125 -9.04 8.88 -1.94
CA GLY A 125 -8.36 9.98 -1.28
C GLY A 125 -8.67 10.13 0.22
N SER A 126 -9.45 9.21 0.80
CA SER A 126 -9.79 9.20 2.23
C SER A 126 -8.68 8.52 3.04
N LEU A 127 -7.57 9.22 3.19
CA LEU A 127 -6.38 8.69 3.83
C LEU A 127 -6.58 8.39 5.31
N LYS A 128 -7.33 9.26 6.01
CA LYS A 128 -7.65 9.07 7.43
C LYS A 128 -8.38 7.73 7.64
N ASP A 129 -9.42 7.47 6.85
CA ASP A 129 -10.20 6.22 6.95
C ASP A 129 -9.34 5.00 6.63
N ALA A 130 -8.46 5.10 5.62
CA ALA A 130 -7.51 4.05 5.31
C ALA A 130 -6.59 3.73 6.50
N LEU A 131 -6.11 4.75 7.19
CA LEU A 131 -5.26 4.62 8.37
C LEU A 131 -6.04 4.06 9.56
N ASP A 132 -7.23 4.58 9.85
CA ASP A 132 -8.06 4.14 10.97
C ASP A 132 -8.41 2.65 10.86
N ILE A 133 -8.67 2.15 9.65
CA ILE A 133 -8.90 0.71 9.43
C ILE A 133 -7.64 -0.11 9.68
N CYS A 134 -6.54 0.39 9.21
CA CYS A 134 -5.27 -0.25 9.48
C CYS A 134 -4.93 -0.26 10.98
N ILE A 135 -5.25 0.78 11.76
CA ILE A 135 -4.94 0.93 13.19
C ILE A 135 -5.98 0.19 14.07
N GLY A 136 -7.25 0.30 13.70
CA GLY A 136 -8.37 0.12 14.65
C GLY A 136 -8.83 -1.31 14.91
N LYS A 137 -8.49 -2.33 14.13
CA LYS A 137 -9.19 -3.64 14.22
C LYS A 137 -8.34 -4.89 14.40
N ASN A 138 -7.02 -4.78 14.48
CA ASN A 138 -6.22 -5.97 14.81
C ASN A 138 -4.89 -5.60 15.45
N TYR A 139 -4.64 -6.10 16.67
CA TYR A 139 -3.34 -5.93 17.36
C TYR A 139 -2.15 -6.43 16.50
N ALA A 140 -2.38 -7.41 15.65
CA ALA A 140 -1.40 -7.85 14.66
C ALA A 140 -1.17 -6.81 13.56
N LEU A 141 -2.21 -6.02 13.20
CA LEU A 141 -2.12 -4.93 12.23
C LEU A 141 -1.51 -3.65 12.82
N LYS A 142 -1.56 -3.43 14.14
CA LYS A 142 -0.99 -2.22 14.77
C LYS A 142 0.50 -2.05 14.43
N LYS A 143 1.26 -3.13 14.42
CA LYS A 143 2.65 -3.15 13.94
C LYS A 143 2.78 -2.90 12.43
N TYR A 144 1.76 -3.31 11.63
CA TYR A 144 1.72 -3.02 10.18
C TYR A 144 1.47 -1.54 9.90
N VAL A 145 0.74 -0.89 10.77
CA VAL A 145 0.23 0.46 10.56
C VAL A 145 1.28 1.50 10.85
N GLU A 146 2.00 1.38 11.94
CA GLU A 146 3.12 2.30 12.20
C GLU A 146 4.13 2.25 11.05
N PHE A 147 4.35 1.07 10.49
CA PHE A 147 5.21 0.90 9.33
C PHE A 147 4.58 1.48 8.05
N ALA A 148 3.32 1.16 7.75
CA ALA A 148 2.60 1.71 6.60
C ALA A 148 2.38 3.22 6.73
N LEU A 149 2.13 3.72 7.94
CA LEU A 149 2.04 5.14 8.26
C LEU A 149 3.36 5.87 8.01
N ASN A 150 4.45 5.31 8.47
CA ASN A 150 5.77 5.91 8.25
C ASN A 150 6.13 5.92 6.76
N ILE A 151 5.81 4.84 6.04
CA ILE A 151 5.94 4.78 4.58
C ILE A 151 5.02 5.79 3.89
N LEU A 152 3.74 5.84 4.24
CA LEU A 152 2.79 6.79 3.68
C LEU A 152 3.17 8.23 4.03
N ALA A 153 3.60 8.47 5.26
CA ALA A 153 4.09 9.77 5.70
C ALA A 153 5.33 10.20 4.90
N GLN A 154 6.29 9.31 4.73
CA GLN A 154 7.50 9.62 3.94
C GLN A 154 7.20 9.74 2.44
N LEU A 155 6.33 8.88 1.88
CA LEU A 155 5.99 8.89 0.46
C LEU A 155 5.06 10.03 0.06
N CYS A 156 4.21 10.51 0.96
CA CYS A 156 3.23 11.56 0.71
C CYS A 156 3.65 12.95 1.17
N ASN A 157 4.86 13.13 1.74
CA ASN A 157 5.29 14.40 2.37
C ASN A 157 4.30 14.86 3.46
N PHE A 158 3.98 13.97 4.39
CA PHE A 158 2.92 14.12 5.39
C PHE A 158 3.12 15.26 6.41
N ALA A 159 4.26 15.94 6.39
CA ALA A 159 4.52 17.07 7.29
C ALA A 159 3.47 18.21 7.17
N LYS A 160 2.65 18.21 6.11
CA LYS A 160 1.55 19.17 5.94
C LYS A 160 0.20 18.72 6.52
N PHE A 161 0.01 17.44 6.86
CA PHE A 161 -1.30 16.90 7.29
C PHE A 161 -1.51 16.90 8.80
N PHE A 162 -0.44 16.95 9.60
CA PHE A 162 -0.52 17.02 11.07
C PHE A 162 -0.62 18.47 11.61
N LYS A 163 -0.74 19.48 10.74
CA LYS A 163 -0.88 20.90 11.11
C LYS A 163 -2.28 21.48 10.85
N GLN A 164 -3.30 20.64 10.70
CA GLN A 164 -4.70 21.08 10.70
C GLN A 164 -5.47 20.43 11.83
#